data_8d643c576271e185d6c5413b97162419
#
_entry.id   8d643c576271e185d6c5413b97162419
#
_cell.length_a   1.000
_cell.length_b   1.000
_cell.length_c   1.000
_cell.angle_alpha   90.00
_cell.angle_beta   90.00
_cell.angle_gamma   90.00
#
_symmetry.space_group_name_H-M   'P 1'
#
loop_
_entity.id
_entity.type
_entity.pdbx_description
1 polymer ?
#
loop_
_entity_poly.entity_id
_entity_poly.type
_entity_poly.pdbx_seq_one_letter_code
_entity_poly.pdbx_strand_id
1 'polypeptide(L)'
;LYLAGLLGFFGGNIFNDALITDVAAPAEYEQASSLAYALGYLGGGLLFAVNVAMVLSPATFGFADEGEAVRAAFLGVALWWAVFALPLALVVPESRGLGRRSLRGAAIGAFHELARTFRQIRQLPNTFLFLLAYWFYIDGVDTIMFMAVKYGLDLGFESSSLMVALLVTQFVGFPAALVFGRLGTRFGPKPAILAAIAVYGLVVLAATQMTRVEHFYALAATIGLVQGGIQALSRSLFASLIPAGQTAELFGFYNMVGKFAAVLGPFLVGTTAALAGDPRFSLLPILLLFVAGAALLW
;
A
#
# COMPACT_ATOMS: atom_id res chain seq x y z
N LEU A 1 0.78 21.04 10.00
CA LEU A 1 -0.20 20.58 9.02
C LEU A 1 0.16 19.19 8.48
N TYR A 2 1.40 18.96 7.99
CA TYR A 2 1.83 17.67 7.43
C TYR A 2 1.63 16.48 8.40
N LEU A 3 2.09 16.60 9.65
CA LEU A 3 1.89 15.56 10.68
C LEU A 3 0.42 15.29 10.96
N ALA A 4 -0.42 16.33 11.02
CA ALA A 4 -1.85 16.16 11.21
C ALA A 4 -2.50 15.42 10.02
N GLY A 5 -2.08 15.74 8.78
CA GLY A 5 -2.50 15.02 7.59
C GLY A 5 -2.11 13.54 7.61
N LEU A 6 -0.87 13.23 8.00
CA LEU A 6 -0.40 11.86 8.14
C LEU A 6 -1.17 11.07 9.20
N LEU A 7 -1.44 11.67 10.36
CA LEU A 7 -2.23 11.03 11.42
C LEU A 7 -3.66 10.74 10.94
N GLY A 8 -4.29 11.69 10.24
CA GLY A 8 -5.61 11.48 9.65
C GLY A 8 -5.62 10.37 8.60
N PHE A 9 -4.64 10.37 7.70
CA PHE A 9 -4.50 9.36 6.65
C PHE A 9 -4.30 7.95 7.23
N PHE A 10 -3.33 7.78 8.12
CA PHE A 10 -3.05 6.46 8.70
C PHE A 10 -4.16 6.00 9.63
N GLY A 11 -4.74 6.89 10.43
CA GLY A 11 -5.88 6.56 11.27
C GLY A 11 -7.09 6.12 10.44
N GLY A 12 -7.43 6.85 9.38
CA GLY A 12 -8.51 6.50 8.46
C GLY A 12 -8.30 5.12 7.82
N ASN A 13 -7.08 4.81 7.38
CA ASN A 13 -6.76 3.51 6.78
C ASN A 13 -6.93 2.35 7.76
N ILE A 14 -6.54 2.49 9.04
CA ILE A 14 -6.72 1.44 10.05
C ILE A 14 -8.20 1.06 10.18
N PHE A 15 -9.07 2.06 10.32
CA PHE A 15 -10.51 1.82 10.44
C PHE A 15 -11.09 1.26 9.14
N ASN A 16 -10.70 1.80 7.98
CA ASN A 16 -11.16 1.30 6.69
C ASN A 16 -10.77 -0.17 6.44
N ASP A 17 -9.54 -0.56 6.82
CA ASP A 17 -9.11 -1.95 6.68
C ASP A 17 -9.88 -2.90 7.61
N ALA A 18 -10.16 -2.45 8.82
CA ALA A 18 -10.91 -3.24 9.80
C ALA A 18 -12.37 -3.49 9.38
N LEU A 19 -12.98 -2.56 8.64
CA LEU A 19 -14.38 -2.67 8.18
C LEU A 19 -14.65 -3.89 7.29
N ILE A 20 -13.62 -4.52 6.70
CA ILE A 20 -13.83 -5.72 5.87
C ILE A 20 -14.61 -6.82 6.60
N THR A 21 -14.41 -6.96 7.91
CA THR A 21 -15.08 -7.97 8.72
C THR A 21 -16.51 -7.61 9.09
N ASP A 22 -16.87 -6.33 8.97
CA ASP A 22 -18.22 -5.83 9.26
C ASP A 22 -19.10 -5.79 8.00
N VAL A 23 -18.48 -5.61 6.81
CA VAL A 23 -19.20 -5.41 5.54
C VAL A 23 -19.20 -6.63 4.63
N ALA A 24 -18.40 -7.66 4.89
CA ALA A 24 -18.30 -8.86 4.07
C ALA A 24 -18.33 -10.13 4.93
N ALA A 25 -18.88 -11.22 4.37
CA ALA A 25 -18.79 -12.54 4.98
C ALA A 25 -17.36 -13.12 4.79
N PRO A 26 -16.88 -14.01 5.68
CA PRO A 26 -15.55 -14.60 5.56
C PRO A 26 -15.24 -15.24 4.20
N ALA A 27 -16.23 -15.82 3.55
CA ALA A 27 -16.09 -16.42 2.21
C ALA A 27 -15.95 -15.38 1.08
N GLU A 28 -16.17 -14.09 1.36
CA GLU A 28 -16.16 -12.99 0.39
C GLU A 28 -14.98 -12.03 0.62
N TYR A 29 -14.12 -12.26 1.62
CA TYR A 29 -13.04 -11.35 1.98
C TYR A 29 -12.08 -11.04 0.82
N GLU A 30 -11.71 -12.06 0.00
CA GLU A 30 -10.82 -11.85 -1.15
C GLU A 30 -11.45 -10.95 -2.20
N GLN A 31 -12.73 -11.16 -2.49
CA GLN A 31 -13.46 -10.36 -3.49
C GLN A 31 -13.71 -8.94 -3.00
N ALA A 32 -14.19 -8.78 -1.76
CA ALA A 32 -14.46 -7.47 -1.16
C ALA A 32 -13.18 -6.64 -1.05
N SER A 33 -12.09 -7.25 -0.57
CA SER A 33 -10.79 -6.59 -0.47
C SER A 33 -10.27 -6.18 -1.85
N SER A 34 -10.31 -7.08 -2.82
CA SER A 34 -9.79 -6.82 -4.17
C SER A 34 -10.63 -5.79 -4.92
N LEU A 35 -11.96 -5.78 -4.74
CA LEU A 35 -12.84 -4.75 -5.30
C LEU A 35 -12.52 -3.37 -4.69
N ALA A 36 -12.32 -3.29 -3.37
CA ALA A 36 -11.96 -2.03 -2.71
C ALA A 36 -10.62 -1.48 -3.23
N TYR A 37 -9.59 -2.33 -3.38
CA TYR A 37 -8.32 -1.91 -3.97
C TYR A 37 -8.47 -1.53 -5.45
N ALA A 38 -9.22 -2.29 -6.24
CA ALA A 38 -9.49 -1.96 -7.64
C ALA A 38 -10.14 -0.58 -7.79
N LEU A 39 -11.21 -0.31 -7.05
CA LEU A 39 -11.87 1.00 -7.06
C LEU A 39 -10.94 2.11 -6.56
N GLY A 40 -10.07 1.82 -5.58
CA GLY A 40 -9.03 2.75 -5.13
C GLY A 40 -8.04 3.10 -6.24
N TYR A 41 -7.56 2.10 -6.99
CA TYR A 41 -6.69 2.32 -8.16
C TYR A 41 -7.39 3.12 -9.27
N LEU A 42 -8.65 2.82 -9.56
CA LEU A 42 -9.42 3.55 -10.55
C LEU A 42 -9.66 5.01 -10.12
N GLY A 43 -10.19 5.21 -8.91
CA GLY A 43 -10.49 6.55 -8.40
C GLY A 43 -9.24 7.40 -8.20
N GLY A 44 -8.20 6.83 -7.59
CA GLY A 44 -6.89 7.47 -7.43
C GLY A 44 -6.23 7.76 -8.77
N GLY A 45 -6.29 6.82 -9.72
CA GLY A 45 -5.74 6.97 -11.07
C GLY A 45 -6.43 8.09 -11.86
N LEU A 46 -7.76 8.18 -11.80
CA LEU A 46 -8.51 9.25 -12.48
C LEU A 46 -8.15 10.63 -11.92
N LEU A 47 -8.15 10.80 -10.60
CA LEU A 47 -7.76 12.06 -9.98
C LEU A 47 -6.30 12.40 -10.27
N PHE A 48 -5.41 11.40 -10.19
CA PHE A 48 -3.99 11.60 -10.48
C PHE A 48 -3.76 11.99 -11.94
N ALA A 49 -4.51 11.42 -12.91
CA ALA A 49 -4.43 11.81 -14.31
C ALA A 49 -4.82 13.28 -14.52
N VAL A 50 -5.88 13.75 -13.85
CA VAL A 50 -6.27 15.16 -13.89
C VAL A 50 -5.17 16.04 -13.28
N ASN A 51 -4.63 15.67 -12.13
CA ASN A 51 -3.56 16.42 -11.48
C ASN A 51 -2.29 16.49 -12.33
N VAL A 52 -1.89 15.39 -12.96
CA VAL A 52 -0.75 15.35 -13.91
C VAL A 52 -1.01 16.28 -15.11
N ALA A 53 -2.20 16.24 -15.70
CA ALA A 53 -2.57 17.13 -16.80
C ALA A 53 -2.51 18.61 -16.38
N MET A 54 -2.98 18.94 -15.17
CA MET A 54 -2.91 20.31 -14.62
C MET A 54 -1.46 20.78 -14.44
N VAL A 55 -0.57 19.90 -13.95
CA VAL A 55 0.84 20.24 -13.72
C VAL A 55 1.62 20.35 -15.05
N LEU A 56 1.37 19.46 -16.00
CA LEU A 56 2.06 19.48 -17.30
C LEU A 56 1.56 20.58 -18.24
N SER A 57 0.33 21.08 -18.06
CA SER A 57 -0.28 22.08 -18.93
C SER A 57 -1.09 23.10 -18.09
N PRO A 58 -0.46 23.85 -17.18
CA PRO A 58 -1.17 24.71 -16.21
C PRO A 58 -2.05 25.77 -16.90
N ALA A 59 -1.57 26.38 -17.97
CA ALA A 59 -2.31 27.41 -18.70
C ALA A 59 -3.65 26.91 -19.30
N THR A 60 -3.74 25.62 -19.65
CA THR A 60 -4.97 25.01 -20.15
C THR A 60 -6.08 24.98 -19.09
N PHE A 61 -5.69 24.90 -17.81
CA PHE A 61 -6.60 24.88 -16.67
C PHE A 61 -6.76 26.26 -16.00
N GLY A 62 -6.16 27.32 -16.58
CA GLY A 62 -6.27 28.70 -16.08
C GLY A 62 -5.30 29.02 -14.93
N PHE A 63 -4.25 28.21 -14.70
CA PHE A 63 -3.22 28.46 -13.72
C PHE A 63 -2.05 29.26 -14.31
N ALA A 64 -1.47 30.14 -13.51
CA ALA A 64 -0.35 30.97 -13.93
C ALA A 64 0.96 30.17 -14.09
N ASP A 65 1.16 29.17 -13.24
CA ASP A 65 2.36 28.34 -13.21
C ASP A 65 2.08 26.92 -12.66
N GLU A 66 3.10 26.06 -12.72
CA GLU A 66 3.06 24.69 -12.19
C GLU A 66 2.81 24.69 -10.67
N GLY A 67 3.37 25.64 -9.92
CA GLY A 67 3.18 25.73 -8.46
C GLY A 67 1.74 26.03 -8.06
N GLU A 68 1.03 26.84 -8.86
CA GLU A 68 -0.41 27.08 -8.65
C GLU A 68 -1.23 25.82 -8.96
N ALA A 69 -0.91 25.12 -10.05
CA ALA A 69 -1.53 23.85 -10.39
C ALA A 69 -1.34 22.80 -9.29
N VAL A 70 -0.14 22.67 -8.72
CA VAL A 70 0.15 21.78 -7.60
C VAL A 70 -0.68 22.13 -6.35
N ARG A 71 -0.81 23.42 -6.01
CA ARG A 71 -1.65 23.85 -4.87
C ARG A 71 -3.12 23.50 -5.09
N ALA A 72 -3.63 23.71 -6.32
CA ALA A 72 -4.99 23.32 -6.69
C ALA A 72 -5.19 21.78 -6.64
N ALA A 73 -4.19 20.99 -7.05
CA ALA A 73 -4.21 19.54 -6.96
C ALA A 73 -4.39 19.08 -5.51
N PHE A 74 -3.69 19.68 -4.52
CA PHE A 74 -3.89 19.34 -3.10
C PHE A 74 -5.32 19.62 -2.61
N LEU A 75 -5.92 20.73 -3.04
CA LEU A 75 -7.33 21.02 -2.73
C LEU A 75 -8.28 20.04 -3.39
N GLY A 76 -8.00 19.67 -4.65
CA GLY A 76 -8.75 18.65 -5.39
C GLY A 76 -8.73 17.30 -4.68
N VAL A 77 -7.56 16.85 -4.18
CA VAL A 77 -7.41 15.62 -3.40
C VAL A 77 -8.23 15.69 -2.11
N ALA A 78 -8.20 16.81 -1.38
CA ALA A 78 -8.96 16.96 -0.14
C ALA A 78 -10.47 16.87 -0.40
N LEU A 79 -10.96 17.52 -1.46
CA LEU A 79 -12.37 17.47 -1.86
C LEU A 79 -12.78 16.06 -2.31
N TRP A 80 -11.95 15.39 -3.11
CA TRP A 80 -12.16 14.02 -3.56
C TRP A 80 -12.33 13.06 -2.38
N TRP A 81 -11.42 13.14 -1.42
CA TRP A 81 -11.50 12.35 -0.19
C TRP A 81 -12.76 12.63 0.60
N ALA A 82 -13.13 13.91 0.79
CA ALA A 82 -14.34 14.29 1.50
C ALA A 82 -15.59 13.71 0.84
N VAL A 83 -15.72 13.84 -0.50
CA VAL A 83 -16.88 13.33 -1.26
C VAL A 83 -16.98 11.81 -1.16
N PHE A 84 -15.87 11.09 -1.37
CA PHE A 84 -15.89 9.62 -1.34
C PHE A 84 -15.89 9.02 0.07
N ALA A 85 -15.65 9.81 1.12
CA ALA A 85 -15.87 9.39 2.50
C ALA A 85 -17.34 9.50 2.94
N LEU A 86 -18.17 10.30 2.26
CA LEU A 86 -19.58 10.47 2.60
C LEU A 86 -20.38 9.17 2.61
N PRO A 87 -20.28 8.26 1.61
CA PRO A 87 -21.01 6.99 1.63
C PRO A 87 -20.68 6.16 2.87
N LEU A 88 -19.43 6.14 3.30
CA LEU A 88 -19.02 5.44 4.53
C LEU A 88 -19.73 6.01 5.75
N ALA A 89 -19.73 7.34 5.89
CA ALA A 89 -20.34 8.01 7.02
C ALA A 89 -21.88 7.90 7.06
N LEU A 90 -22.52 7.75 5.88
CA LEU A 90 -23.98 7.76 5.76
C LEU A 90 -24.59 6.35 5.76
N VAL A 91 -23.87 5.34 5.26
CA VAL A 91 -24.42 4.01 4.98
C VAL A 91 -23.93 2.95 5.96
N VAL A 92 -22.68 3.05 6.43
CA VAL A 92 -22.11 2.04 7.33
C VAL A 92 -22.51 2.37 8.77
N PRO A 93 -23.30 1.48 9.45
CA PRO A 93 -23.70 1.72 10.83
C PRO A 93 -22.46 1.63 11.75
N GLU A 94 -22.29 2.63 12.60
CA GLU A 94 -21.27 2.56 13.65
C GLU A 94 -21.67 1.48 14.67
N SER A 95 -20.76 0.54 14.93
CA SER A 95 -20.87 -0.31 16.10
C SER A 95 -20.76 0.59 17.33
N ARG A 96 -21.79 0.56 18.21
CA ARG A 96 -21.87 1.41 19.40
C ARG A 96 -20.64 1.20 20.27
N GLY A 97 -19.67 2.10 20.16
CA GLY A 97 -18.42 2.05 20.90
C GLY A 97 -18.62 2.18 22.41
N LEU A 98 -17.80 1.51 23.14
CA LEU A 98 -17.70 1.59 24.61
C LEU A 98 -17.29 3.01 25.03
N GLY A 99 -18.24 3.87 25.32
CA GLY A 99 -18.11 5.12 26.07
C GLY A 99 -17.00 6.12 25.65
N ARG A 100 -17.25 7.39 25.86
CA ARG A 100 -16.27 8.47 25.64
C ARG A 100 -15.09 8.33 26.65
N ARG A 101 -13.97 7.80 26.21
CA ARG A 101 -12.71 7.91 26.98
C ARG A 101 -12.09 9.29 26.75
N SER A 102 -11.48 9.89 27.79
CA SER A 102 -10.71 11.12 27.59
C SER A 102 -9.50 10.83 26.69
N LEU A 103 -9.10 11.79 25.85
CA LEU A 103 -7.94 11.65 24.93
C LEU A 103 -6.66 11.24 25.68
N ARG A 104 -6.43 11.77 26.89
CA ARG A 104 -5.29 11.41 27.73
C ARG A 104 -5.37 9.96 28.26
N GLY A 105 -6.56 9.52 28.68
CA GLY A 105 -6.80 8.14 29.08
C GLY A 105 -6.69 7.16 27.92
N ALA A 106 -7.12 7.58 26.72
CA ALA A 106 -6.96 6.79 25.50
C ALA A 106 -5.48 6.65 25.09
N ALA A 107 -4.68 7.71 25.17
CA ALA A 107 -3.25 7.66 24.84
C ALA A 107 -2.44 6.77 25.80
N ILE A 108 -2.67 6.86 27.11
CA ILE A 108 -2.01 6.00 28.09
C ILE A 108 -2.47 4.55 27.95
N GLY A 109 -3.77 4.34 27.71
CA GLY A 109 -4.34 3.02 27.45
C GLY A 109 -3.80 2.36 26.19
N ALA A 110 -3.50 3.14 25.14
CA ALA A 110 -3.04 2.62 23.84
C ALA A 110 -1.75 1.79 23.96
N PHE A 111 -0.78 2.19 24.80
CA PHE A 111 0.45 1.41 25.00
C PHE A 111 0.18 0.08 25.71
N HIS A 112 -0.71 0.06 26.68
CA HIS A 112 -1.10 -1.17 27.38
C HIS A 112 -1.89 -2.10 26.45
N GLU A 113 -2.79 -1.54 25.65
CA GLU A 113 -3.55 -2.29 24.64
C GLU A 113 -2.59 -2.86 23.57
N LEU A 114 -1.64 -2.09 23.07
CA LEU A 114 -0.64 -2.55 22.11
C LEU A 114 0.20 -3.71 22.67
N ALA A 115 0.66 -3.61 23.92
CA ALA A 115 1.41 -4.67 24.59
C ALA A 115 0.54 -5.93 24.84
N ARG A 116 -0.77 -5.74 25.10
CA ARG A 116 -1.74 -6.83 25.23
C ARG A 116 -1.95 -7.51 23.88
N THR A 117 -2.21 -6.75 22.84
CA THR A 117 -2.41 -7.23 21.46
C THR A 117 -1.18 -8.01 20.97
N PHE A 118 0.03 -7.50 21.22
CA PHE A 118 1.26 -8.22 20.88
C PHE A 118 1.38 -9.57 21.59
N ARG A 119 1.10 -9.62 22.92
CA ARG A 119 1.10 -10.89 23.66
C ARG A 119 0.07 -11.88 23.14
N GLN A 120 -1.09 -11.39 22.74
CA GLN A 120 -2.17 -12.18 22.19
C GLN A 120 -1.81 -12.75 20.81
N ILE A 121 -1.25 -11.91 19.92
CA ILE A 121 -0.79 -12.34 18.59
C ILE A 121 0.26 -13.46 18.72
N ARG A 122 1.15 -13.38 19.70
CA ARG A 122 2.12 -14.47 19.97
C ARG A 122 1.48 -15.79 20.38
N GLN A 123 0.24 -15.79 20.85
CA GLN A 123 -0.53 -17.00 21.15
C GLN A 123 -1.28 -17.55 19.92
N LEU A 124 -1.29 -16.80 18.82
CA LEU A 124 -1.88 -17.17 17.52
C LEU A 124 -0.75 -17.44 16.52
N PRO A 125 -0.20 -18.67 16.47
CA PRO A 125 1.04 -18.94 15.73
C PRO A 125 0.94 -18.61 14.24
N ASN A 126 -0.19 -18.92 13.60
CA ASN A 126 -0.40 -18.63 12.17
C ASN A 126 -0.49 -17.11 11.90
N THR A 127 -1.18 -16.37 12.77
CA THR A 127 -1.29 -14.90 12.67
C THR A 127 0.07 -14.24 12.90
N PHE A 128 0.82 -14.71 13.91
CA PHE A 128 2.17 -14.21 14.18
C PHE A 128 3.13 -14.45 13.01
N LEU A 129 3.14 -15.67 12.49
CA LEU A 129 4.00 -16.04 11.35
C LEU A 129 3.62 -15.25 10.10
N PHE A 130 2.32 -15.09 9.84
CA PHE A 130 1.85 -14.25 8.73
C PHE A 130 2.30 -12.79 8.90
N LEU A 131 2.16 -12.19 10.07
CA LEU A 131 2.58 -10.81 10.31
C LEU A 131 4.10 -10.62 10.13
N LEU A 132 4.89 -11.61 10.53
CA LEU A 132 6.33 -11.59 10.30
C LEU A 132 6.68 -11.71 8.82
N ALA A 133 6.02 -12.61 8.08
CA ALA A 133 6.14 -12.70 6.63
C ALA A 133 5.72 -11.40 5.95
N TYR A 134 4.57 -10.86 6.35
CA TYR A 134 4.01 -9.60 5.87
C TYR A 134 5.00 -8.45 6.06
N TRP A 135 5.61 -8.33 7.23
CA TRP A 135 6.60 -7.30 7.52
C TRP A 135 7.72 -7.30 6.47
N PHE A 136 8.30 -8.47 6.19
CA PHE A 136 9.40 -8.56 5.22
C PHE A 136 8.94 -8.24 3.79
N TYR A 137 7.92 -8.91 3.27
CA TYR A 137 7.60 -8.70 1.87
C TYR A 137 6.92 -7.36 1.59
N ILE A 138 6.17 -6.79 2.54
CA ILE A 138 5.55 -5.47 2.35
C ILE A 138 6.59 -4.34 2.43
N ASP A 139 7.65 -4.50 3.25
CA ASP A 139 8.80 -3.58 3.24
C ASP A 139 9.46 -3.54 1.86
N GLY A 140 9.66 -4.70 1.24
CA GLY A 140 10.17 -4.77 -0.13
C GLY A 140 9.24 -4.08 -1.14
N VAL A 141 7.94 -4.32 -1.05
CA VAL A 141 6.91 -3.70 -1.92
C VAL A 141 6.89 -2.19 -1.74
N ASP A 142 6.76 -1.71 -0.52
CA ASP A 142 6.69 -0.28 -0.21
C ASP A 142 7.99 0.43 -0.59
N THR A 143 9.15 -0.21 -0.37
CA THR A 143 10.45 0.33 -0.78
C THR A 143 10.53 0.55 -2.28
N ILE A 144 10.10 -0.42 -3.09
CA ILE A 144 10.05 -0.24 -4.55
C ILE A 144 9.15 0.95 -4.90
N MET A 145 7.98 1.07 -4.30
CA MET A 145 7.05 2.17 -4.58
C MET A 145 7.61 3.53 -4.19
N PHE A 146 8.23 3.66 -3.02
CA PHE A 146 8.81 4.93 -2.54
C PHE A 146 10.09 5.30 -3.28
N MET A 147 10.91 4.32 -3.65
CA MET A 147 12.20 4.57 -4.28
C MET A 147 12.13 4.63 -5.81
N ALA A 148 11.04 4.17 -6.44
CA ALA A 148 10.93 4.10 -7.91
C ALA A 148 11.19 5.44 -8.61
N VAL A 149 10.59 6.54 -8.10
CA VAL A 149 10.76 7.88 -8.67
C VAL A 149 12.20 8.34 -8.52
N LYS A 150 12.77 8.22 -7.31
CA LYS A 150 14.17 8.57 -7.06
C LYS A 150 15.10 7.75 -7.96
N TYR A 151 14.89 6.46 -8.05
CA TYR A 151 15.68 5.57 -8.89
C TYR A 151 15.64 5.96 -10.37
N GLY A 152 14.45 6.32 -10.89
CA GLY A 152 14.31 6.83 -12.25
C GLY A 152 15.05 8.16 -12.48
N LEU A 153 14.98 9.08 -11.51
CA LEU A 153 15.74 10.34 -11.56
C LEU A 153 17.25 10.12 -11.50
N ASP A 154 17.73 9.20 -10.66
CA ASP A 154 19.15 8.84 -10.56
C ASP A 154 19.68 8.22 -11.88
N LEU A 155 18.83 7.60 -12.68
CA LEU A 155 19.14 7.11 -14.03
C LEU A 155 19.02 8.20 -15.13
N GLY A 156 18.61 9.42 -14.77
CA GLY A 156 18.49 10.56 -15.68
C GLY A 156 17.18 10.63 -16.45
N PHE A 157 16.11 9.94 -16.01
CA PHE A 157 14.80 10.04 -16.64
C PHE A 157 14.08 11.33 -16.23
N GLU A 158 13.31 11.90 -17.15
CA GLU A 158 12.52 13.11 -16.89
C GLU A 158 11.36 12.85 -15.91
N SER A 159 11.05 13.83 -15.06
CA SER A 159 9.94 13.76 -14.10
C SER A 159 8.59 13.49 -14.78
N SER A 160 8.37 14.04 -15.96
CA SER A 160 7.17 13.79 -16.78
C SER A 160 6.98 12.32 -17.12
N SER A 161 8.06 11.63 -17.51
CA SER A 161 8.06 10.19 -17.80
C SER A 161 7.75 9.36 -16.54
N LEU A 162 8.28 9.78 -15.39
CA LEU A 162 8.00 9.10 -14.12
C LEU A 162 6.54 9.24 -13.68
N MET A 163 5.94 10.44 -13.88
CA MET A 163 4.51 10.65 -13.64
C MET A 163 3.64 9.75 -14.52
N VAL A 164 3.98 9.62 -15.81
CA VAL A 164 3.29 8.72 -16.74
C VAL A 164 3.42 7.26 -16.28
N ALA A 165 4.60 6.83 -15.84
CA ALA A 165 4.80 5.47 -15.32
C ALA A 165 3.93 5.19 -14.09
N LEU A 166 3.79 6.15 -13.17
CA LEU A 166 2.88 6.02 -12.04
C LEU A 166 1.42 5.91 -12.48
N LEU A 167 0.99 6.65 -13.52
CA LEU A 167 -0.34 6.49 -14.12
C LEU A 167 -0.53 5.10 -14.71
N VAL A 168 0.46 4.57 -15.44
CA VAL A 168 0.43 3.19 -15.96
C VAL A 168 0.21 2.20 -14.83
N THR A 169 0.96 2.32 -13.72
CA THR A 169 0.78 1.45 -12.53
C THR A 169 -0.65 1.51 -11.99
N GLN A 170 -1.25 2.69 -11.90
CA GLN A 170 -2.61 2.86 -11.38
C GLN A 170 -3.66 2.21 -12.30
N PHE A 171 -3.61 2.50 -13.60
CA PHE A 171 -4.61 1.98 -14.54
C PHE A 171 -4.47 0.47 -14.81
N VAL A 172 -3.25 -0.07 -14.79
CA VAL A 172 -3.02 -1.52 -14.84
C VAL A 172 -3.46 -2.17 -13.53
N GLY A 173 -3.23 -1.51 -12.40
CA GLY A 173 -3.60 -2.00 -11.06
C GLY A 173 -5.09 -2.24 -10.89
N PHE A 174 -5.95 -1.44 -11.52
CA PHE A 174 -7.41 -1.59 -11.43
C PHE A 174 -7.89 -2.98 -11.91
N PRO A 175 -7.73 -3.39 -13.18
CA PRO A 175 -8.18 -4.71 -13.62
C PRO A 175 -7.39 -5.86 -12.96
N ALA A 176 -6.09 -5.64 -12.69
CA ALA A 176 -5.25 -6.63 -12.06
C ALA A 176 -5.73 -6.99 -10.65
N ALA A 177 -6.13 -6.01 -9.83
CA ALA A 177 -6.67 -6.27 -8.49
C ALA A 177 -7.93 -7.16 -8.55
N LEU A 178 -8.81 -6.96 -9.53
CA LEU A 178 -9.99 -7.82 -9.73
C LEU A 178 -9.62 -9.25 -10.12
N VAL A 179 -8.59 -9.41 -10.95
CA VAL A 179 -8.07 -10.74 -11.32
C VAL A 179 -7.49 -11.44 -10.10
N PHE A 180 -6.70 -10.74 -9.28
CA PHE A 180 -6.16 -11.28 -8.04
C PHE A 180 -7.24 -11.70 -7.05
N GLY A 181 -8.36 -10.96 -6.94
CA GLY A 181 -9.51 -11.38 -6.15
C GLY A 181 -10.05 -12.75 -6.58
N ARG A 182 -10.22 -12.96 -7.89
CA ARG A 182 -10.64 -14.26 -8.43
C ARG A 182 -9.60 -15.36 -8.20
N LEU A 183 -8.32 -15.05 -8.35
CA LEU A 183 -7.24 -16.01 -8.05
C LEU A 183 -7.22 -16.38 -6.57
N GLY A 184 -7.39 -15.39 -5.68
CA GLY A 184 -7.48 -15.61 -4.23
C GLY A 184 -8.64 -16.52 -3.86
N THR A 185 -9.83 -16.30 -4.41
CA THR A 185 -10.99 -17.15 -4.17
C THR A 185 -10.81 -18.56 -4.75
N ARG A 186 -10.18 -18.70 -5.92
CA ARG A 186 -10.04 -20.02 -6.58
C ARG A 186 -8.91 -20.88 -6.02
N PHE A 187 -7.77 -20.28 -5.71
CA PHE A 187 -6.53 -20.99 -5.33
C PHE A 187 -6.12 -20.71 -3.88
N GLY A 188 -6.83 -19.84 -3.19
CA GLY A 188 -6.46 -19.30 -1.90
C GLY A 188 -5.55 -18.08 -1.99
N PRO A 189 -5.56 -17.21 -0.97
CA PRO A 189 -4.77 -15.97 -0.99
C PRO A 189 -3.25 -16.21 -0.91
N LYS A 190 -2.80 -17.22 -0.17
CA LYS A 190 -1.38 -17.54 0.05
C LYS A 190 -0.59 -17.81 -1.24
N PRO A 191 -1.00 -18.74 -2.16
CA PRO A 191 -0.29 -18.95 -3.42
C PRO A 191 -0.26 -17.70 -4.31
N ALA A 192 -1.33 -16.93 -4.33
CA ALA A 192 -1.39 -15.70 -5.13
C ALA A 192 -0.44 -14.61 -4.59
N ILE A 193 -0.33 -14.47 -3.26
CA ILE A 193 0.66 -13.59 -2.63
C ILE A 193 2.09 -14.03 -2.97
N LEU A 194 2.39 -15.35 -2.89
CA LEU A 194 3.71 -15.88 -3.24
C LEU A 194 4.05 -15.63 -4.72
N ALA A 195 3.08 -15.79 -5.62
CA ALA A 195 3.27 -15.45 -7.03
C ALA A 195 3.58 -13.95 -7.23
N ALA A 196 2.88 -13.06 -6.51
CA ALA A 196 3.15 -11.63 -6.55
C ALA A 196 4.55 -11.30 -6.02
N ILE A 197 4.99 -11.91 -4.91
CA ILE A 197 6.36 -11.74 -4.37
C ILE A 197 7.39 -12.20 -5.41
N ALA A 198 7.17 -13.30 -6.10
CA ALA A 198 8.07 -13.77 -7.15
C ALA A 198 8.16 -12.76 -8.31
N VAL A 199 7.02 -12.17 -8.75
CA VAL A 199 7.01 -11.13 -9.77
C VAL A 199 7.79 -9.90 -9.29
N TYR A 200 7.63 -9.46 -8.04
CA TYR A 200 8.45 -8.36 -7.49
C TYR A 200 9.95 -8.68 -7.47
N GLY A 201 10.31 -9.90 -7.14
CA GLY A 201 11.71 -10.36 -7.24
C GLY A 201 12.27 -10.24 -8.67
N LEU A 202 11.49 -10.63 -9.67
CA LEU A 202 11.85 -10.48 -11.08
C LEU A 202 11.95 -9.00 -11.50
N VAL A 203 11.06 -8.14 -11.00
CA VAL A 203 11.11 -6.69 -11.22
C VAL A 203 12.43 -6.11 -10.68
N VAL A 204 12.85 -6.50 -9.47
CA VAL A 204 14.14 -6.05 -8.90
C VAL A 204 15.31 -6.49 -9.76
N LEU A 205 15.33 -7.73 -10.22
CA LEU A 205 16.38 -8.25 -11.11
C LEU A 205 16.38 -7.50 -12.46
N ALA A 206 15.23 -7.29 -13.06
CA ALA A 206 15.11 -6.56 -14.33
C ALA A 206 15.50 -5.09 -14.20
N ALA A 207 15.26 -4.46 -13.04
CA ALA A 207 15.63 -3.08 -12.77
C ALA A 207 17.15 -2.86 -12.87
N THR A 208 17.99 -3.85 -12.52
CA THR A 208 19.45 -3.75 -12.64
C THR A 208 19.94 -3.58 -14.08
N GLN A 209 19.13 -3.96 -15.06
CA GLN A 209 19.46 -3.88 -16.48
C GLN A 209 18.76 -2.70 -17.18
N MET A 210 18.10 -1.85 -16.41
CA MET A 210 17.36 -0.73 -16.95
C MET A 210 18.30 0.35 -17.49
N THR A 211 18.09 0.71 -18.79
CA THR A 211 18.90 1.72 -19.50
C THR A 211 18.04 2.72 -20.25
N ARG A 212 16.74 2.45 -20.43
CA ARG A 212 15.82 3.23 -21.24
C ARG A 212 14.51 3.44 -20.49
N VAL A 213 13.83 4.54 -20.80
CA VAL A 213 12.54 4.86 -20.15
C VAL A 213 11.44 3.84 -20.47
N GLU A 214 11.50 3.18 -21.62
CA GLU A 214 10.54 2.13 -21.97
C GLU A 214 10.65 0.92 -21.04
N HIS A 215 11.87 0.59 -20.57
CA HIS A 215 12.06 -0.43 -19.54
C HIS A 215 11.37 -0.02 -18.24
N PHE A 216 11.44 1.27 -17.88
CA PHE A 216 10.76 1.79 -16.69
C PHE A 216 9.24 1.66 -16.81
N TYR A 217 8.65 1.96 -17.97
CA TYR A 217 7.22 1.76 -18.21
C TYR A 217 6.81 0.28 -18.15
N ALA A 218 7.63 -0.61 -18.70
CA ALA A 218 7.37 -2.05 -18.61
C ALA A 218 7.38 -2.55 -17.17
N LEU A 219 8.36 -2.10 -16.36
CA LEU A 219 8.42 -2.43 -14.93
C LEU A 219 7.25 -1.82 -14.16
N ALA A 220 6.86 -0.57 -14.45
CA ALA A 220 5.71 0.08 -13.84
C ALA A 220 4.40 -0.68 -14.13
N ALA A 221 4.20 -1.13 -15.37
CA ALA A 221 3.08 -1.98 -15.75
C ALA A 221 3.11 -3.34 -15.01
N THR A 222 4.28 -3.97 -14.92
CA THR A 222 4.47 -5.24 -14.22
C THR A 222 4.19 -5.10 -12.71
N ILE A 223 4.64 -4.02 -12.08
CA ILE A 223 4.30 -3.67 -10.70
C ILE A 223 2.78 -3.49 -10.56
N GLY A 224 2.15 -2.74 -11.48
CA GLY A 224 0.70 -2.55 -11.50
C GLY A 224 -0.07 -3.87 -11.51
N LEU A 225 0.40 -4.88 -12.24
CA LEU A 225 -0.24 -6.20 -12.29
C LEU A 225 -0.32 -6.90 -10.92
N VAL A 226 0.59 -6.64 -9.99
CA VAL A 226 0.67 -7.38 -8.72
C VAL A 226 0.42 -6.52 -7.48
N GLN A 227 0.61 -5.19 -7.56
CA GLN A 227 0.56 -4.26 -6.43
C GLN A 227 -0.78 -4.31 -5.68
N GLY A 228 -1.89 -4.13 -6.39
CA GLY A 228 -3.23 -4.18 -5.80
C GLY A 228 -3.58 -5.55 -5.27
N GLY A 229 -3.14 -6.60 -5.98
CA GLY A 229 -3.39 -7.99 -5.62
C GLY A 229 -2.69 -8.39 -4.33
N ILE A 230 -1.41 -8.11 -4.18
CA ILE A 230 -0.66 -8.48 -2.96
C ILE A 230 -1.21 -7.77 -1.73
N GLN A 231 -1.56 -6.49 -1.83
CA GLN A 231 -2.14 -5.73 -0.72
C GLN A 231 -3.55 -6.23 -0.37
N ALA A 232 -4.41 -6.43 -1.37
CA ALA A 232 -5.77 -6.89 -1.18
C ALA A 232 -5.84 -8.29 -0.55
N LEU A 233 -5.03 -9.22 -1.05
CA LEU A 233 -5.01 -10.60 -0.53
C LEU A 233 -4.30 -10.70 0.82
N SER A 234 -3.31 -9.85 1.10
CA SER A 234 -2.71 -9.77 2.45
C SER A 234 -3.74 -9.33 3.48
N ARG A 235 -4.57 -8.32 3.16
CA ARG A 235 -5.65 -7.86 4.02
C ARG A 235 -6.71 -8.94 4.24
N SER A 236 -7.16 -9.62 3.20
CA SER A 236 -8.18 -10.68 3.30
C SER A 236 -7.65 -11.91 4.06
N LEU A 237 -6.39 -12.31 3.81
CA LEU A 237 -5.75 -13.40 4.53
C LEU A 237 -5.64 -13.05 6.02
N PHE A 238 -5.22 -11.83 6.36
CA PHE A 238 -5.16 -11.40 7.75
C PHE A 238 -6.55 -11.45 8.41
N ALA A 239 -7.59 -10.93 7.74
CA ALA A 239 -8.97 -10.98 8.22
C ALA A 239 -9.43 -12.43 8.53
N SER A 240 -9.00 -13.40 7.72
CA SER A 240 -9.36 -14.82 7.93
C SER A 240 -8.59 -15.49 9.08
N LEU A 241 -7.45 -14.93 9.50
CA LEU A 241 -6.60 -15.48 10.56
C LEU A 241 -6.90 -14.93 11.95
N ILE A 242 -7.73 -13.90 12.05
CA ILE A 242 -8.02 -13.23 13.34
C ILE A 242 -9.34 -13.69 13.93
N PRO A 243 -9.44 -13.76 15.30
CA PRO A 243 -10.68 -14.08 15.97
C PRO A 243 -11.75 -13.01 15.77
N ALA A 244 -13.01 -13.42 15.66
CA ALA A 244 -14.14 -12.50 15.62
C ALA A 244 -14.21 -11.64 16.91
N GLY A 245 -14.59 -10.38 16.77
CA GLY A 245 -14.76 -9.44 17.88
C GLY A 245 -13.50 -8.69 18.34
N GLN A 246 -12.33 -8.91 17.69
CA GLN A 246 -11.07 -8.23 18.01
C GLN A 246 -10.45 -7.53 16.78
N THR A 247 -11.26 -7.31 15.78
CA THR A 247 -10.82 -6.88 14.45
C THR A 247 -10.09 -5.54 14.48
N ALA A 248 -10.66 -4.52 15.12
CA ALA A 248 -10.08 -3.18 15.13
C ALA A 248 -8.69 -3.13 15.78
N GLU A 249 -8.50 -3.84 16.92
CA GLU A 249 -7.21 -3.91 17.62
C GLU A 249 -6.15 -4.61 16.78
N LEU A 250 -6.51 -5.75 16.17
CA LEU A 250 -5.60 -6.56 15.38
C LEU A 250 -5.26 -5.90 14.05
N PHE A 251 -6.22 -5.25 13.37
CA PHE A 251 -5.93 -4.44 12.19
C PHE A 251 -5.11 -3.19 12.51
N GLY A 252 -5.30 -2.59 13.69
CA GLY A 252 -4.41 -1.54 14.19
C GLY A 252 -2.95 -2.03 14.26
N PHE A 253 -2.73 -3.24 14.78
CA PHE A 253 -1.41 -3.86 14.83
C PHE A 253 -0.88 -4.23 13.43
N TYR A 254 -1.69 -4.81 12.55
CA TYR A 254 -1.36 -5.10 11.16
C TYR A 254 -0.86 -3.85 10.40
N ASN A 255 -1.62 -2.77 10.49
CA ASN A 255 -1.24 -1.50 9.85
C ASN A 255 0.03 -0.90 10.47
N MET A 256 0.21 -1.02 11.78
CA MET A 256 1.43 -0.61 12.47
C MET A 256 2.63 -1.41 11.94
N VAL A 257 2.53 -2.73 11.85
CA VAL A 257 3.58 -3.59 11.28
C VAL A 257 3.94 -3.17 9.87
N GLY A 258 2.95 -2.93 9.00
CA GLY A 258 3.17 -2.43 7.64
C GLY A 258 3.90 -1.08 7.59
N LYS A 259 3.61 -0.15 8.53
CA LYS A 259 4.29 1.16 8.56
C LYS A 259 5.72 1.07 9.11
N PHE A 260 5.96 0.22 10.11
CA PHE A 260 7.32 -0.03 10.60
C PHE A 260 8.15 -0.86 9.60
N ALA A 261 7.50 -1.62 8.72
CA ALA A 261 8.18 -2.32 7.63
C ALA A 261 8.90 -1.35 6.69
N ALA A 262 8.32 -0.19 6.36
CA ALA A 262 8.90 0.78 5.43
C ALA A 262 10.20 1.48 5.93
N VAL A 263 11.02 0.79 6.70
CA VAL A 263 12.28 1.30 7.27
C VAL A 263 13.49 0.51 6.79
N LEU A 264 13.41 -0.82 6.79
CA LEU A 264 14.56 -1.66 6.46
C LEU A 264 14.92 -1.57 4.98
N GLY A 265 13.93 -1.61 4.10
CA GLY A 265 14.16 -1.55 2.67
C GLY A 265 14.86 -0.26 2.21
N PRO A 266 14.36 0.94 2.52
CA PRO A 266 15.05 2.20 2.19
C PRO A 266 16.45 2.30 2.82
N PHE A 267 16.63 1.78 4.04
CA PHE A 267 17.95 1.72 4.67
C PHE A 267 18.92 0.82 3.88
N LEU A 268 18.47 -0.37 3.48
CA LEU A 268 19.27 -1.30 2.65
C LEU A 268 19.59 -0.69 1.29
N VAL A 269 18.61 -0.07 0.64
CA VAL A 269 18.81 0.60 -0.66
C VAL A 269 19.80 1.75 -0.53
N GLY A 270 19.65 2.61 0.48
CA GLY A 270 20.51 3.76 0.71
C GLY A 270 21.96 3.35 1.01
N THR A 271 22.16 2.35 1.86
CA THR A 271 23.50 1.83 2.18
C THR A 271 24.17 1.19 0.97
N THR A 272 23.41 0.41 0.18
CA THR A 272 23.95 -0.22 -1.03
C THR A 272 24.26 0.82 -2.10
N ALA A 273 23.43 1.84 -2.29
CA ALA A 273 23.70 2.93 -3.22
C ALA A 273 25.01 3.66 -2.87
N ALA A 274 25.25 3.88 -1.57
CA ALA A 274 26.49 4.52 -1.10
C ALA A 274 27.75 3.66 -1.32
N LEU A 275 27.61 2.33 -1.28
CA LEU A 275 28.74 1.40 -1.39
C LEU A 275 29.01 0.93 -2.83
N ALA A 276 27.97 0.73 -3.64
CA ALA A 276 28.09 0.12 -4.96
C ALA A 276 28.52 1.09 -6.06
N GLY A 277 28.38 2.41 -5.86
CA GLY A 277 28.73 3.43 -6.85
C GLY A 277 27.85 3.47 -8.11
N ASP A 278 27.01 2.47 -8.34
CA ASP A 278 26.02 2.42 -9.43
C ASP A 278 24.59 2.26 -8.85
N PRO A 279 23.67 3.20 -9.14
CA PRO A 279 22.29 3.15 -8.66
C PRO A 279 21.56 1.86 -9.01
N ARG A 280 21.93 1.19 -10.12
CA ARG A 280 21.27 -0.03 -10.61
C ARG A 280 21.32 -1.19 -9.64
N PHE A 281 22.37 -1.29 -8.84
CA PHE A 281 22.52 -2.38 -7.85
C PHE A 281 21.91 -2.04 -6.49
N SER A 282 21.46 -0.79 -6.29
CA SER A 282 20.92 -0.33 -5.01
C SER A 282 19.65 -1.09 -4.57
N LEU A 283 18.87 -1.60 -5.52
CA LEU A 283 17.62 -2.33 -5.24
C LEU A 283 17.83 -3.82 -4.92
N LEU A 284 19.00 -4.41 -5.23
CA LEU A 284 19.23 -5.85 -5.04
C LEU A 284 18.99 -6.37 -3.62
N PRO A 285 19.36 -5.66 -2.54
CA PRO A 285 19.10 -6.14 -1.18
C PRO A 285 17.64 -6.37 -0.84
N ILE A 286 16.71 -5.74 -1.59
CA ILE A 286 15.26 -5.96 -1.41
C ILE A 286 14.90 -7.43 -1.67
N LEU A 287 15.65 -8.15 -2.51
CA LEU A 287 15.44 -9.57 -2.75
C LEU A 287 15.51 -10.39 -1.45
N LEU A 288 16.37 -10.00 -0.50
CA LEU A 288 16.45 -10.67 0.80
C LEU A 288 15.14 -10.56 1.57
N LEU A 289 14.47 -9.39 1.49
CA LEU A 289 13.17 -9.17 2.12
C LEU A 289 12.08 -10.04 1.46
N PHE A 290 12.08 -10.14 0.15
CA PHE A 290 11.14 -10.99 -0.58
C PHE A 290 11.37 -12.48 -0.32
N VAL A 291 12.62 -12.93 -0.30
CA VAL A 291 12.95 -14.33 0.02
C VAL A 291 12.56 -14.67 1.45
N ALA A 292 12.88 -13.81 2.43
CA ALA A 292 12.50 -14.01 3.82
C ALA A 292 10.98 -14.04 4.00
N GLY A 293 10.27 -13.08 3.40
CA GLY A 293 8.81 -13.00 3.43
C GLY A 293 8.15 -14.23 2.79
N ALA A 294 8.65 -14.67 1.62
CA ALA A 294 8.14 -15.86 0.95
C ALA A 294 8.39 -17.13 1.75
N ALA A 295 9.59 -17.28 2.33
CA ALA A 295 9.94 -18.46 3.13
C ALA A 295 9.09 -18.57 4.40
N LEU A 296 8.79 -17.45 5.06
CA LEU A 296 7.92 -17.42 6.24
C LEU A 296 6.43 -17.62 5.90
N LEU A 297 6.03 -17.21 4.70
CA LEU A 297 4.65 -17.38 4.25
C LEU A 297 4.39 -18.80 3.75
N TRP A 298 5.42 -19.50 3.25
CA TRP A 298 5.32 -20.89 2.75
C TRP A 298 4.99 -21.88 3.86
#